data_56506b507f6ad6cafc0dbb8a9ed76af8
#
_entry.id   56506b507f6ad6cafc0dbb8a9ed76af8
#
_cell.length_a   1.000
_cell.length_b   1.000
_cell.length_c   1.000
_cell.angle_alpha   90.00
_cell.angle_beta   90.00
_cell.angle_gamma   90.00
#
_symmetry.space_group_name_H-M   'P 1'
#
loop_
_entity.id
_entity.type
_entity.pdbx_description
1 polymer ?
#
loop_
_entity_poly.entity_id
_entity_poly.type
_entity_poly.pdbx_seq_one_letter_code
_entity_poly.pdbx_strand_id
1 'polypeptide(L)'
;SHRLFRRCARWLCHGGLVLLVLVAIAWFGIAMRLARRRANMLSQLPAFLDNVVRLISIGNSPHAAFQFACSNVPEPLGGALQHVSASLNISPDLGQAMSQLERTWGLPEFGLLAAVFRMSTRYGGRADLVLERVSAYIRDRQSAERELRALSTEVRLSAWILALLPIVVGTLIMVLNKGYFMRMWNDPVGQKMIFAAGGLQVLGSFLLYRLARLK
;
A
#
# COMPACT_ATOMS: atom_id res chain seq x y z
N SER A 1 25.79 -45.04 0.29
CA SER A 1 26.08 -43.61 0.49
C SER A 1 25.19 -42.69 -0.39
N HIS A 2 24.78 -43.11 -1.58
CA HIS A 2 23.93 -42.29 -2.51
C HIS A 2 22.53 -41.97 -2.00
N ARG A 3 21.95 -42.79 -1.13
CA ARG A 3 20.57 -42.58 -0.59
C ARG A 3 20.53 -41.51 0.52
N LEU A 4 21.60 -41.41 1.27
CA LEU A 4 21.73 -40.38 2.33
C LEU A 4 21.93 -38.97 1.72
N PHE A 5 22.73 -38.88 0.65
CA PHE A 5 22.98 -37.60 -0.05
C PHE A 5 21.68 -37.03 -0.68
N ARG A 6 20.84 -37.90 -1.28
CA ARG A 6 19.54 -37.47 -1.84
C ARG A 6 18.52 -37.07 -0.76
N ARG A 7 18.62 -37.63 0.44
CA ARG A 7 17.78 -37.21 1.57
C ARG A 7 18.20 -35.83 2.11
N CYS A 8 19.49 -35.62 2.33
CA CYS A 8 20.00 -34.30 2.75
C CYS A 8 19.69 -33.21 1.72
N ALA A 9 19.87 -33.46 0.42
CA ALA A 9 19.55 -32.49 -0.61
C ALA A 9 18.06 -32.10 -0.60
N ARG A 10 17.16 -33.07 -0.37
CA ARG A 10 15.70 -32.80 -0.26
C ARG A 10 15.36 -31.97 0.97
N TRP A 11 15.99 -32.24 2.12
CA TRP A 11 15.78 -31.43 3.35
C TRP A 11 16.30 -30.02 3.19
N LEU A 12 17.43 -29.83 2.54
CA LEU A 12 18.00 -28.51 2.23
C LEU A 12 17.12 -27.72 1.25
N CYS A 13 16.58 -28.38 0.21
CA CYS A 13 15.64 -27.76 -0.72
C CYS A 13 14.33 -27.35 -0.06
N HIS A 14 13.76 -28.20 0.81
CA HIS A 14 12.53 -27.87 1.55
C HIS A 14 12.77 -26.76 2.58
N GLY A 15 13.89 -26.78 3.31
CA GLY A 15 14.28 -25.72 4.23
C GLY A 15 14.48 -24.38 3.54
N GLY A 16 15.16 -24.38 2.39
CA GLY A 16 15.35 -23.17 1.57
C GLY A 16 14.04 -22.60 1.03
N LEU A 17 13.13 -23.46 0.60
CA LEU A 17 11.83 -23.04 0.08
C LEU A 17 10.92 -22.46 1.17
N VAL A 18 10.90 -23.06 2.35
CA VAL A 18 10.18 -22.54 3.52
C VAL A 18 10.73 -21.19 3.94
N LEU A 19 12.05 -21.04 3.99
CA LEU A 19 12.69 -19.78 4.34
C LEU A 19 12.38 -18.68 3.33
N LEU A 20 12.37 -18.99 2.04
CA LEU A 20 12.00 -18.07 0.96
C LEU A 20 10.53 -17.61 1.08
N VAL A 21 9.63 -18.54 1.40
CA VAL A 21 8.21 -18.23 1.63
C VAL A 21 8.03 -17.34 2.84
N LEU A 22 8.74 -17.61 3.95
CA LEU A 22 8.67 -16.79 5.16
C LEU A 22 9.20 -15.37 4.92
N VAL A 23 10.32 -15.23 4.18
CA VAL A 23 10.86 -13.92 3.80
C VAL A 23 9.89 -13.16 2.90
N ALA A 24 9.26 -13.84 1.94
CA ALA A 24 8.25 -13.24 1.06
C ALA A 24 7.02 -12.76 1.84
N ILE A 25 6.54 -13.55 2.79
CA ILE A 25 5.41 -13.17 3.68
C ILE A 25 5.78 -11.99 4.57
N ALA A 26 6.97 -11.98 5.16
CA ALA A 26 7.46 -10.87 5.98
C ALA A 26 7.58 -9.59 5.16
N TRP A 27 8.19 -9.67 3.97
CA TRP A 27 8.30 -8.54 3.04
C TRP A 27 6.93 -7.99 2.64
N PHE A 28 5.99 -8.88 2.29
CA PHE A 28 4.63 -8.50 1.94
C PHE A 28 3.90 -7.83 3.11
N GLY A 29 4.06 -8.35 4.33
CA GLY A 29 3.49 -7.77 5.54
C GLY A 29 4.02 -6.35 5.83
N ILE A 30 5.31 -6.13 5.66
CA ILE A 30 5.94 -4.79 5.82
C ILE A 30 5.45 -3.83 4.75
N ALA A 31 5.40 -4.27 3.49
CA ALA A 31 4.91 -3.45 2.38
C ALA A 31 3.44 -3.04 2.56
N MET A 32 2.59 -3.96 3.04
CA MET A 32 1.19 -3.64 3.36
C MET A 32 1.06 -2.65 4.52
N ARG A 33 1.89 -2.78 5.57
CA ARG A 33 1.88 -1.83 6.70
C ARG A 33 2.27 -0.43 6.26
N LEU A 34 3.31 -0.31 5.43
CA LEU A 34 3.74 0.97 4.87
C LEU A 34 2.66 1.61 3.98
N ALA A 35 2.05 0.81 3.11
CA ALA A 35 0.97 1.29 2.24
C ALA A 35 -0.25 1.77 3.06
N ARG A 36 -0.62 1.06 4.12
CA ARG A 36 -1.71 1.47 5.03
C ARG A 36 -1.36 2.76 5.78
N ARG A 37 -0.14 2.91 6.27
CA ARG A 37 0.30 4.16 6.92
C ARG A 37 0.22 5.35 5.99
N ARG A 38 0.71 5.21 4.75
CA ARG A 38 0.60 6.27 3.73
C ARG A 38 -0.85 6.63 3.41
N ALA A 39 -1.71 5.63 3.24
CA ALA A 39 -3.14 5.85 2.99
C ALA A 39 -3.82 6.56 4.17
N ASN A 40 -3.48 6.21 5.40
CA ASN A 40 -4.01 6.86 6.60
C ASN A 40 -3.52 8.31 6.71
N MET A 41 -2.24 8.58 6.45
CA MET A 41 -1.73 9.96 6.41
C MET A 41 -2.50 10.81 5.40
N LEU A 42 -2.71 10.27 4.21
CA LEU A 42 -3.42 10.98 3.15
C LEU A 42 -4.89 11.22 3.50
N SER A 43 -5.54 10.29 4.19
CA SER A 43 -6.93 10.43 4.63
C SER A 43 -7.11 11.49 5.73
N GLN A 44 -6.09 11.72 6.54
CA GLN A 44 -6.10 12.73 7.62
C GLN A 44 -5.73 14.14 7.12
N LEU A 45 -5.05 14.23 5.98
CA LEU A 45 -4.52 15.48 5.44
C LEU A 45 -5.60 16.54 5.16
N PRO A 46 -6.78 16.26 4.56
CA PRO A 46 -7.81 17.26 4.33
C PRO A 46 -8.32 17.91 5.61
N ALA A 47 -8.56 17.14 6.67
CA ALA A 47 -9.02 17.68 7.96
C ALA A 47 -7.98 18.60 8.60
N PHE A 48 -6.69 18.26 8.50
CA PHE A 48 -5.59 19.10 8.93
C PHE A 48 -5.56 20.42 8.14
N LEU A 49 -5.68 20.37 6.81
CA LEU A 49 -5.68 21.55 5.95
C LEU A 49 -6.88 22.45 6.23
N ASP A 50 -8.06 21.89 6.43
CA ASP A 50 -9.26 22.67 6.80
C ASP A 50 -9.04 23.43 8.12
N ASN A 51 -8.34 22.83 9.08
CA ASN A 51 -8.01 23.48 10.32
C ASN A 51 -6.98 24.62 10.13
N VAL A 52 -5.97 24.40 9.29
CA VAL A 52 -5.00 25.45 8.90
C VAL A 52 -5.71 26.63 8.23
N VAL A 53 -6.58 26.35 7.25
CA VAL A 53 -7.37 27.38 6.55
C VAL A 53 -8.20 28.18 7.51
N ARG A 54 -8.89 27.54 8.44
CA ARG A 54 -9.68 28.23 9.46
C ARG A 54 -8.83 29.12 10.34
N LEU A 55 -7.65 28.68 10.75
CA LEU A 55 -6.73 29.48 11.56
C LEU A 55 -6.18 30.69 10.80
N ILE A 56 -5.91 30.55 9.52
CA ILE A 56 -5.49 31.68 8.66
C ILE A 56 -6.64 32.67 8.49
N SER A 57 -7.87 32.19 8.29
CA SER A 57 -9.04 33.06 8.06
C SER A 57 -9.39 33.94 9.28
N ILE A 58 -9.02 33.52 10.48
CA ILE A 58 -9.18 34.34 11.70
C ILE A 58 -7.99 35.24 11.97
N GLY A 59 -7.01 35.32 11.06
CA GLY A 59 -5.93 36.31 11.11
C GLY A 59 -4.55 35.77 11.51
N ASN A 60 -4.39 34.46 11.71
CA ASN A 60 -3.06 33.90 11.96
C ASN A 60 -2.21 33.90 10.69
N SER A 61 -0.90 34.03 10.83
CA SER A 61 0.03 33.78 9.73
C SER A 61 0.00 32.30 9.31
N PRO A 62 0.32 31.96 8.05
CA PRO A 62 0.39 30.57 7.61
C PRO A 62 1.31 29.70 8.47
N HIS A 63 2.43 30.25 8.93
CA HIS A 63 3.37 29.58 9.82
C HIS A 63 2.76 29.27 11.20
N ALA A 64 2.14 30.27 11.84
CA ALA A 64 1.49 30.10 13.13
C ALA A 64 0.30 29.15 13.03
N ALA A 65 -0.53 29.29 12.01
CA ALA A 65 -1.67 28.42 11.74
C ALA A 65 -1.23 26.96 11.57
N PHE A 66 -0.14 26.72 10.85
CA PHE A 66 0.43 25.37 10.70
C PHE A 66 0.87 24.79 12.04
N GLN A 67 1.63 25.55 12.84
CA GLN A 67 2.10 25.07 14.14
C GLN A 67 0.95 24.77 15.11
N PHE A 68 -0.08 25.62 15.17
CA PHE A 68 -1.25 25.38 16.01
C PHE A 68 -2.05 24.15 15.53
N ALA A 69 -2.18 23.97 14.22
CA ALA A 69 -2.90 22.82 13.67
C ALA A 69 -2.20 21.49 13.94
N CYS A 70 -0.87 21.46 14.01
CA CYS A 70 -0.09 20.24 14.27
C CYS A 70 -0.38 19.58 15.62
N SER A 71 -0.80 20.37 16.63
CA SER A 71 -0.97 19.87 18.00
C SER A 71 -2.09 18.85 18.18
N ASN A 72 -3.09 18.84 17.29
CA ASN A 72 -4.31 18.04 17.40
C ASN A 72 -4.49 17.02 16.29
N VAL A 73 -3.41 16.63 15.61
CA VAL A 73 -3.47 15.67 14.50
C VAL A 73 -3.17 14.26 15.01
N PRO A 74 -4.03 13.27 14.70
CA PRO A 74 -3.81 11.89 15.10
C PRO A 74 -2.66 11.24 14.30
N GLU A 75 -2.09 10.18 14.88
CA GLU A 75 -1.12 9.35 14.17
C GLU A 75 -1.76 8.62 12.96
N PRO A 76 -1.01 8.40 11.89
CA PRO A 76 0.43 8.61 11.68
C PRO A 76 0.82 10.00 11.19
N LEU A 77 -0.11 10.85 10.76
CA LEU A 77 0.18 12.18 10.24
C LEU A 77 0.71 13.11 11.34
N GLY A 78 0.16 13.01 12.56
CA GLY A 78 0.55 13.82 13.71
C GLY A 78 2.04 13.76 14.00
N GLY A 79 2.62 12.59 14.07
CA GLY A 79 4.05 12.41 14.31
C GLY A 79 4.92 13.03 13.21
N ALA A 80 4.55 12.86 11.95
CA ALA A 80 5.27 13.46 10.83
C ALA A 80 5.22 15.00 10.88
N LEU A 81 4.06 15.57 11.18
CA LEU A 81 3.87 17.03 11.28
C LEU A 81 4.54 17.64 12.51
N GLN A 82 4.61 16.92 13.64
CA GLN A 82 5.34 17.35 14.82
C GLN A 82 6.84 17.46 14.56
N HIS A 83 7.42 16.52 13.81
CA HIS A 83 8.81 16.62 13.36
C HIS A 83 9.05 17.85 12.50
N VAL A 84 8.11 18.18 11.60
CA VAL A 84 8.16 19.39 10.78
C VAL A 84 8.04 20.64 11.67
N SER A 85 7.10 20.66 12.59
CA SER A 85 6.91 21.77 13.53
C SER A 85 8.17 22.04 14.36
N ALA A 86 8.83 20.99 14.83
CA ALA A 86 10.10 21.12 15.55
C ALA A 86 11.23 21.68 14.67
N SER A 87 11.31 21.27 13.40
CA SER A 87 12.30 21.78 12.45
C SER A 87 12.08 23.24 12.09
N LEU A 88 10.84 23.72 12.10
CA LEU A 88 10.49 25.13 11.84
C LEU A 88 10.99 26.07 12.92
N ASN A 89 11.24 25.59 14.14
CA ASN A 89 11.87 26.39 15.19
C ASN A 89 13.34 26.73 14.89
N ILE A 90 13.99 25.91 14.05
CA ILE A 90 15.39 26.07 13.65
C ILE A 90 15.48 26.84 12.33
N SER A 91 14.67 26.48 11.36
CA SER A 91 14.59 27.10 10.03
C SER A 91 13.12 27.33 9.66
N PRO A 92 12.63 28.59 9.68
CA PRO A 92 11.22 28.90 9.50
C PRO A 92 10.76 28.87 8.04
N ASP A 93 11.25 27.91 7.25
CA ASP A 93 10.81 27.67 5.86
C ASP A 93 9.85 26.49 5.76
N LEU A 94 8.57 26.80 5.80
CA LEU A 94 7.48 25.82 5.72
C LEU A 94 7.47 25.09 4.36
N GLY A 95 7.82 25.78 3.27
CA GLY A 95 7.90 25.17 1.95
C GLY A 95 9.00 24.13 1.86
N GLN A 96 10.18 24.42 2.43
CA GLN A 96 11.29 23.45 2.48
C GLN A 96 10.96 22.25 3.36
N ALA A 97 10.35 22.49 4.51
CA ALA A 97 9.93 21.43 5.42
C ALA A 97 8.91 20.47 4.78
N MET A 98 7.94 20.99 4.04
CA MET A 98 6.97 20.17 3.28
C MET A 98 7.63 19.39 2.13
N SER A 99 8.60 19.98 1.43
CA SER A 99 9.35 19.25 0.40
C SER A 99 10.18 18.11 0.98
N GLN A 100 10.72 18.27 2.17
CA GLN A 100 11.43 17.19 2.85
C GLN A 100 10.48 16.08 3.28
N LEU A 101 9.28 16.42 3.73
CA LEU A 101 8.24 15.47 4.08
C LEU A 101 7.77 14.64 2.86
N GLU A 102 7.64 15.28 1.70
CA GLU A 102 7.39 14.61 0.42
C GLU A 102 8.45 13.55 0.11
N ARG A 103 9.72 13.90 0.22
CA ARG A 103 10.84 12.96 -0.04
C ARG A 103 10.85 11.80 0.95
N THR A 104 10.55 12.06 2.22
CA THR A 104 10.55 11.05 3.27
C THR A 104 9.42 10.04 3.11
N TRP A 105 8.21 10.50 2.80
CA TRP A 105 7.02 9.66 2.72
C TRP A 105 6.63 9.26 1.30
N GLY A 106 7.17 9.95 0.29
CA GLY A 106 6.87 9.69 -1.12
C GLY A 106 5.41 10.00 -1.48
N LEU A 107 4.81 11.02 -0.85
CA LEU A 107 3.46 11.49 -1.10
C LEU A 107 3.52 12.82 -1.85
N PRO A 108 3.13 12.89 -3.14
CA PRO A 108 3.21 14.11 -3.96
C PRO A 108 2.32 15.24 -3.45
N GLU A 109 1.32 14.94 -2.63
CA GLU A 109 0.46 15.93 -1.98
C GLU A 109 1.25 16.87 -1.07
N PHE A 110 2.29 16.40 -0.40
CA PHE A 110 3.18 17.26 0.38
C PHE A 110 4.02 18.19 -0.49
N GLY A 111 4.39 17.78 -1.70
CA GLY A 111 5.04 18.64 -2.68
C GLY A 111 4.15 19.76 -3.19
N LEU A 112 2.88 19.47 -3.40
CA LEU A 112 1.88 20.47 -3.74
C LEU A 112 1.72 21.50 -2.61
N LEU A 113 1.66 21.06 -1.34
CA LEU A 113 1.62 21.93 -0.19
C LEU A 113 2.88 22.79 -0.07
N ALA A 114 4.05 22.20 -0.33
CA ALA A 114 5.32 22.95 -0.35
C ALA A 114 5.28 24.10 -1.36
N ALA A 115 4.74 23.87 -2.55
CA ALA A 115 4.59 24.91 -3.57
C ALA A 115 3.63 26.02 -3.11
N VAL A 116 2.49 25.66 -2.53
CA VAL A 116 1.49 26.61 -2.02
C VAL A 116 2.06 27.47 -0.90
N PHE A 117 2.74 26.88 0.08
CA PHE A 117 3.34 27.63 1.17
C PHE A 117 4.47 28.56 0.69
N ARG A 118 5.29 28.13 -0.27
CA ARG A 118 6.31 28.99 -0.89
C ARG A 118 5.69 30.19 -1.62
N MET A 119 4.60 29.98 -2.35
CA MET A 119 3.89 31.09 -2.98
C MET A 119 3.27 32.04 -1.97
N SER A 120 2.64 31.52 -0.93
CA SER A 120 2.04 32.30 0.13
C SER A 120 3.06 33.22 0.85
N THR A 121 4.24 32.71 1.15
CA THR A 121 5.30 33.51 1.81
C THR A 121 5.96 34.53 0.89
N ARG A 122 6.05 34.24 -0.42
CA ARG A 122 6.69 35.13 -1.39
C ARG A 122 5.81 36.28 -1.87
N TYR A 123 4.53 36.02 -2.08
CA TYR A 123 3.63 36.94 -2.76
C TYR A 123 2.55 37.51 -1.86
N GLY A 124 2.50 37.13 -0.60
CA GLY A 124 1.52 37.67 0.37
C GLY A 124 0.07 37.46 -0.05
N GLY A 125 -0.20 36.41 -0.84
CA GLY A 125 -1.51 36.15 -1.39
C GLY A 125 -2.47 35.51 -0.40
N ARG A 126 -3.72 35.32 -0.82
CA ARG A 126 -4.77 34.64 -0.07
C ARG A 126 -4.48 33.14 -0.01
N ALA A 127 -3.55 32.76 0.85
CA ALA A 127 -3.15 31.36 1.08
C ALA A 127 -4.32 30.50 1.53
N ASP A 128 -5.26 31.06 2.26
CA ASP A 128 -6.52 30.43 2.70
C ASP A 128 -7.29 29.82 1.53
N LEU A 129 -7.55 30.59 0.47
CA LEU A 129 -8.29 30.11 -0.70
C LEU A 129 -7.57 28.99 -1.47
N VAL A 130 -6.24 29.12 -1.58
CA VAL A 130 -5.46 28.10 -2.31
C VAL A 130 -5.41 26.80 -1.52
N LEU A 131 -5.19 26.88 -0.21
CA LEU A 131 -5.20 25.73 0.67
C LEU A 131 -6.57 25.05 0.73
N GLU A 132 -7.66 25.84 0.74
CA GLU A 132 -9.02 25.30 0.65
C GLU A 132 -9.24 24.51 -0.64
N ARG A 133 -8.78 25.04 -1.78
CA ARG A 133 -8.86 24.33 -3.07
C ARG A 133 -8.02 23.04 -3.08
N VAL A 134 -6.85 23.07 -2.46
CA VAL A 134 -6.01 21.88 -2.34
C VAL A 134 -6.67 20.83 -1.44
N SER A 135 -7.28 21.24 -0.33
CA SER A 135 -8.03 20.34 0.54
C SER A 135 -9.20 19.70 -0.21
N ALA A 136 -9.98 20.48 -0.96
CA ALA A 136 -11.06 19.99 -1.80
C ALA A 136 -10.56 19.01 -2.87
N TYR A 137 -9.48 19.33 -3.56
CA TYR A 137 -8.87 18.46 -4.56
C TYR A 137 -8.45 17.11 -3.98
N ILE A 138 -7.77 17.10 -2.82
CA ILE A 138 -7.36 15.86 -2.14
C ILE A 138 -8.58 15.05 -1.74
N ARG A 139 -9.63 15.68 -1.23
CA ARG A 139 -10.88 15.03 -0.82
C ARG A 139 -11.61 14.40 -2.01
N ASP A 140 -11.74 15.12 -3.12
CA ASP A 140 -12.38 14.63 -4.35
C ASP A 140 -11.62 13.45 -4.93
N ARG A 141 -10.31 13.53 -4.98
CA ARG A 141 -9.45 12.42 -5.41
C ARG A 141 -9.63 11.19 -4.53
N GLN A 142 -9.66 11.36 -3.21
CA GLN A 142 -9.90 10.25 -2.29
C GLN A 142 -11.29 9.63 -2.45
N SER A 143 -12.30 10.45 -2.72
CA SER A 143 -13.67 9.97 -2.97
C SER A 143 -13.73 9.13 -4.25
N ALA A 144 -13.12 9.60 -5.33
CA ALA A 144 -13.02 8.86 -6.58
C ALA A 144 -12.26 7.54 -6.42
N GLU A 145 -11.15 7.54 -5.67
CA GLU A 145 -10.40 6.31 -5.38
C GLU A 145 -11.20 5.32 -4.52
N ARG A 146 -12.01 5.80 -3.58
CA ARG A 146 -12.89 4.94 -2.75
C ARG A 146 -13.99 4.30 -3.60
N GLU A 147 -14.60 5.07 -4.49
CA GLU A 147 -15.63 4.57 -5.40
C GLU A 147 -15.06 3.50 -6.34
N LEU A 148 -13.90 3.74 -6.93
CA LEU A 148 -13.19 2.74 -7.74
C LEU A 148 -12.83 1.49 -6.96
N ARG A 149 -12.42 1.63 -5.70
CA ARG A 149 -12.14 0.48 -4.83
C ARG A 149 -13.40 -0.32 -4.50
N ALA A 150 -14.51 0.34 -4.24
CA ALA A 150 -15.80 -0.33 -3.98
C ALA A 150 -16.23 -1.17 -5.18
N LEU A 151 -16.16 -0.63 -6.40
CA LEU A 151 -16.47 -1.34 -7.64
C LEU A 151 -15.48 -2.50 -7.91
N SER A 152 -14.21 -2.32 -7.56
CA SER A 152 -13.19 -3.35 -7.78
C SER A 152 -13.21 -4.48 -6.74
N THR A 153 -13.84 -4.30 -5.59
CA THR A 153 -13.89 -5.30 -4.52
C THR A 153 -14.70 -6.51 -4.94
N GLU A 154 -15.81 -6.31 -5.64
CA GLU A 154 -16.66 -7.38 -6.17
C GLU A 154 -15.90 -8.24 -7.21
N VAL A 155 -15.20 -7.58 -8.12
CA VAL A 155 -14.37 -8.24 -9.13
C VAL A 155 -13.21 -9.01 -8.48
N ARG A 156 -12.60 -8.47 -7.44
CA ARG A 156 -11.52 -9.11 -6.69
C ARG A 156 -11.99 -10.35 -5.95
N LEU A 157 -13.15 -10.29 -5.28
CA LEU A 157 -13.74 -11.43 -4.59
C LEU A 157 -14.03 -12.56 -5.58
N SER A 158 -14.63 -12.25 -6.73
CA SER A 158 -14.90 -13.22 -7.79
C SER A 158 -13.61 -13.86 -8.32
N ALA A 159 -12.56 -13.06 -8.54
CA ALA A 159 -11.27 -13.55 -8.99
C ALA A 159 -10.60 -14.47 -7.95
N TRP A 160 -10.69 -14.16 -6.65
CA TRP A 160 -10.18 -15.02 -5.58
C TRP A 160 -10.92 -16.36 -5.49
N ILE A 161 -12.26 -16.33 -5.60
CA ILE A 161 -13.09 -17.53 -5.60
C ILE A 161 -12.71 -18.43 -6.80
N LEU A 162 -12.60 -17.86 -7.99
CA LEU A 162 -12.21 -18.59 -9.20
C LEU A 162 -10.79 -19.17 -9.11
N ALA A 163 -9.85 -18.46 -8.47
CA ALA A 163 -8.48 -18.94 -8.28
C ALA A 163 -8.39 -20.06 -7.23
N LEU A 164 -9.20 -20.01 -6.17
CA LEU A 164 -9.21 -21.01 -5.10
C LEU A 164 -10.00 -22.27 -5.48
N LEU A 165 -11.03 -22.16 -6.31
CA LEU A 165 -11.92 -23.26 -6.66
C LEU A 165 -11.19 -24.51 -7.18
N PRO A 166 -10.25 -24.42 -8.16
CA PRO A 166 -9.52 -25.60 -8.64
C PRO A 166 -8.65 -26.26 -7.57
N ILE A 167 -8.10 -25.45 -6.66
CA ILE A 167 -7.25 -25.93 -5.56
C ILE A 167 -8.10 -26.72 -4.56
N VAL A 168 -9.26 -26.19 -4.18
CA VAL A 168 -10.20 -26.85 -3.26
C VAL A 168 -10.73 -28.14 -3.86
N VAL A 169 -11.18 -28.09 -5.11
CA VAL A 169 -11.70 -29.28 -5.82
C VAL A 169 -10.62 -30.34 -6.00
N GLY A 170 -9.41 -29.95 -6.40
CA GLY A 170 -8.28 -30.86 -6.55
C GLY A 170 -7.89 -31.52 -5.22
N THR A 171 -7.84 -30.78 -4.14
CA THR A 171 -7.56 -31.29 -2.80
C THR A 171 -8.66 -32.25 -2.32
N LEU A 172 -9.93 -31.92 -2.58
CA LEU A 172 -11.07 -32.76 -2.22
C LEU A 172 -11.03 -34.09 -2.94
N ILE A 173 -10.75 -34.10 -4.26
CA ILE A 173 -10.59 -35.32 -5.06
C ILE A 173 -9.42 -36.14 -4.53
N MET A 174 -8.31 -35.51 -4.16
CA MET A 174 -7.12 -36.18 -3.63
C MET A 174 -7.41 -36.88 -2.31
N VAL A 175 -8.20 -36.27 -1.43
CA VAL A 175 -8.58 -36.84 -0.12
C VAL A 175 -9.59 -37.96 -0.27
N LEU A 176 -10.59 -37.80 -1.15
CA LEU A 176 -11.66 -38.79 -1.34
C LEU A 176 -11.20 -40.01 -2.16
N ASN A 177 -10.23 -39.88 -3.04
CA ASN A 177 -9.80 -40.93 -3.96
C ASN A 177 -8.26 -41.00 -4.07
N LYS A 178 -7.60 -41.39 -2.98
CA LYS A 178 -6.14 -41.54 -2.91
C LYS A 178 -5.58 -42.49 -3.97
N GLY A 179 -6.31 -43.53 -4.34
CA GLY A 179 -5.89 -44.52 -5.34
C GLY A 179 -5.81 -43.94 -6.77
N TYR A 180 -6.72 -43.02 -7.11
CA TYR A 180 -6.71 -42.34 -8.41
C TYR A 180 -5.51 -41.39 -8.55
N PHE A 181 -5.20 -40.64 -7.50
CA PHE A 181 -4.05 -39.74 -7.47
C PHE A 181 -2.72 -40.49 -7.56
N MET A 182 -2.58 -41.62 -6.85
CA MET A 182 -1.37 -42.45 -6.90
C MET A 182 -1.13 -43.05 -8.28
N ARG A 183 -2.18 -43.47 -8.99
CA ARG A 183 -2.07 -43.97 -10.37
C ARG A 183 -1.65 -42.85 -11.32
N MET A 184 -2.24 -41.67 -11.20
CA MET A 184 -1.93 -40.50 -12.03
C MET A 184 -0.51 -39.97 -11.76
N TRP A 185 -0.01 -40.08 -10.50
CA TRP A 185 1.35 -39.68 -10.13
C TRP A 185 2.41 -40.65 -10.68
N ASN A 186 2.10 -41.93 -10.78
CA ASN A 186 3.02 -42.95 -11.33
C ASN A 186 3.02 -43.00 -12.85
N ASP A 187 2.07 -42.36 -13.52
CA ASP A 187 2.00 -42.29 -14.98
C ASP A 187 2.77 -41.03 -15.46
N PRO A 188 3.74 -41.19 -16.41
CA PRO A 188 4.47 -40.07 -16.97
C PRO A 188 3.57 -39.06 -17.70
N VAL A 189 2.44 -39.47 -18.25
CA VAL A 189 1.46 -38.56 -18.86
C VAL A 189 0.69 -37.80 -17.78
N GLY A 190 0.30 -38.46 -16.69
CA GLY A 190 -0.38 -37.84 -15.55
C GLY A 190 0.47 -36.77 -14.87
N GLN A 191 1.77 -37.01 -14.68
CA GLN A 191 2.71 -36.02 -14.14
C GLN A 191 2.78 -34.75 -14.99
N LYS A 192 2.89 -34.90 -16.31
CA LYS A 192 2.92 -33.77 -17.25
C LYS A 192 1.63 -32.94 -17.18
N MET A 193 0.48 -33.58 -17.05
CA MET A 193 -0.81 -32.88 -16.89
C MET A 193 -0.91 -32.12 -15.58
N ILE A 194 -0.43 -32.67 -14.46
CA ILE A 194 -0.42 -32.00 -13.16
C ILE A 194 0.48 -30.78 -13.20
N PHE A 195 1.69 -30.91 -13.77
CA PHE A 195 2.61 -29.76 -13.89
C PHE A 195 2.07 -28.70 -14.86
N ALA A 196 1.43 -29.07 -15.95
CA ALA A 196 0.80 -28.13 -16.87
C ALA A 196 -0.36 -27.38 -16.21
N ALA A 197 -1.23 -28.08 -15.48
CA ALA A 197 -2.35 -27.49 -14.76
C ALA A 197 -1.87 -26.54 -13.65
N GLY A 198 -0.86 -26.93 -12.86
CA GLY A 198 -0.24 -26.09 -11.85
C GLY A 198 0.41 -24.84 -12.42
N GLY A 199 1.15 -25.00 -13.51
CA GLY A 199 1.77 -23.87 -14.22
C GLY A 199 0.74 -22.89 -14.78
N LEU A 200 -0.33 -23.39 -15.39
CA LEU A 200 -1.44 -22.57 -15.90
C LEU A 200 -2.16 -21.83 -14.77
N GLN A 201 -2.37 -22.49 -13.63
CA GLN A 201 -2.97 -21.89 -12.45
C GLN A 201 -2.12 -20.74 -11.87
N VAL A 202 -0.81 -20.93 -11.75
CA VAL A 202 0.12 -19.91 -11.28
C VAL A 202 0.16 -18.73 -12.25
N LEU A 203 0.21 -19.02 -13.56
CA LEU A 203 0.23 -17.98 -14.60
C LEU A 203 -1.08 -17.18 -14.63
N GLY A 204 -2.22 -17.83 -14.50
CA GLY A 204 -3.53 -17.20 -14.42
C GLY A 204 -3.67 -16.32 -13.16
N SER A 205 -3.25 -16.83 -12.01
CA SER A 205 -3.25 -16.08 -10.75
C SER A 205 -2.32 -14.87 -10.80
N PHE A 206 -1.15 -15.00 -11.42
CA PHE A 206 -0.21 -13.92 -11.63
C PHE A 206 -0.75 -12.83 -12.56
N LEU A 207 -1.38 -13.23 -13.67
CA LEU A 207 -2.02 -12.29 -14.59
C LEU A 207 -3.17 -11.52 -13.93
N LEU A 208 -4.02 -12.21 -13.17
CA LEU A 208 -5.10 -11.59 -12.39
C LEU A 208 -4.55 -10.59 -11.36
N TYR A 209 -3.48 -10.96 -10.66
CA TYR A 209 -2.81 -10.08 -9.70
C TYR A 209 -2.22 -8.84 -10.39
N ARG A 210 -1.57 -9.03 -11.54
CA ARG A 210 -0.99 -7.92 -12.32
C ARG A 210 -2.07 -6.98 -12.86
N LEU A 211 -3.16 -7.51 -13.40
CA LEU A 211 -4.31 -6.72 -13.86
C LEU A 211 -4.97 -5.93 -12.72
N ALA A 212 -5.10 -6.54 -11.54
CA ALA A 212 -5.64 -5.86 -10.37
C ALA A 212 -4.72 -4.76 -9.82
N ARG A 213 -3.42 -4.80 -10.14
CA ARG A 213 -2.41 -3.81 -9.70
C ARG A 213 -2.24 -2.64 -10.68
N LEU A 214 -2.62 -2.81 -11.95
CA LEU A 214 -2.47 -1.78 -13.00
C LEU A 214 -3.56 -0.70 -12.96
N LYS A 215 -4.43 -0.72 -11.95
CA LYS A 215 -5.34 0.34 -11.56
C LYS A 215 -5.03 0.75 -10.13
#